data_bba8ca6087742bcb65f3bda63087774b
#
_entry.id   bba8ca6087742bcb65f3bda63087774b
#
_cell.length_a   1.000
_cell.length_b   1.000
_cell.length_c   1.000
_cell.angle_alpha   90.00
_cell.angle_beta   90.00
_cell.angle_gamma   90.00
#
_symmetry.space_group_name_H-M   'P 1'
#
loop_
_entity.id
_entity.type
_entity.pdbx_description
1 polymer ?
#
loop_
_entity_poly.entity_id
_entity_poly.type
_entity_poly.pdbx_seq_one_letter_code
_entity_poly.pdbx_strand_id
1 'polypeptide(L)'
;MIKIDKKEDCCGCNACVQRCPKHCIAMVEDQEGFSYPRINSNLCVDCGLCEKVCPKLNIRQRLNTLGYFAVKNNNESERLASSSGGVFILLAKEIISSGGVVFGAVYDENWEVHHVSATNLLEVYPMMGSKYVQGRIEESYKQAETFLKEGRKVLFTGSPCQIAGLMSFLRFKEYSNLLAVDFLCHGVPSPGIWRQYLAESFGGYNRTVKMSPKATDGKNTVLFQSLNAKSPIGDIKFRDKTDGWKKYRFVVRQKSASKADQNSVLSSVFHYDNEYMNGFLNDIYLRPSCYHCTLKNGASHSDMTIADYWAAKVVDKDFDDDKGLGLVILYSEKGRKVFAGLDLTVREVLSENAHLYNGGFNEHTLPHPKRAKFFRMISCGYSVSDSVTTCLKVSVIRRNLRRIKTVMKKILNRA
;
A
#
# COMPACT_ATOMS: atom_id res chain seq x y z
N MET A 1 1.07 26.50 12.41
CA MET A 1 0.83 25.14 13.04
C MET A 1 -0.08 24.34 12.13
N ILE A 2 0.33 23.10 11.72
CA ILE A 2 -0.44 22.30 10.76
C ILE A 2 -1.86 22.01 11.28
N LYS A 3 -2.85 22.29 10.45
CA LYS A 3 -4.26 22.06 10.73
C LYS A 3 -4.87 21.21 9.61
N ILE A 4 -5.59 20.17 9.99
CA ILE A 4 -6.28 19.28 9.04
C ILE A 4 -7.77 19.51 9.20
N ASP A 5 -8.30 20.38 8.36
CA ASP A 5 -9.73 20.72 8.38
C ASP A 5 -10.57 19.63 7.70
N LYS A 6 -10.05 19.05 6.61
CA LYS A 6 -10.67 17.94 5.89
C LYS A 6 -9.75 16.72 5.91
N LYS A 7 -10.34 15.53 6.10
CA LYS A 7 -9.59 14.26 6.13
C LYS A 7 -8.80 13.99 4.84
N GLU A 8 -9.28 14.49 3.71
CA GLU A 8 -8.64 14.36 2.39
C GLU A 8 -7.33 15.15 2.28
N ASP A 9 -7.10 16.14 3.15
CA ASP A 9 -5.90 16.97 3.14
C ASP A 9 -4.70 16.33 3.86
N CYS A 10 -4.88 15.14 4.46
CA CYS A 10 -3.81 14.43 5.13
C CYS A 10 -3.62 13.01 4.59
N CYS A 11 -2.47 12.74 3.98
CA CYS A 11 -2.11 11.39 3.50
C CYS A 11 -1.52 10.47 4.59
N GLY A 12 -1.28 10.97 5.81
CA GLY A 12 -0.73 10.18 6.91
C GLY A 12 0.76 9.83 6.78
N CYS A 13 1.54 10.62 6.03
CA CYS A 13 2.96 10.36 5.76
C CYS A 13 3.89 10.58 6.97
N ASN A 14 3.39 11.11 8.08
CA ASN A 14 4.13 11.31 9.33
C ASN A 14 5.32 12.31 9.28
N ALA A 15 5.55 13.02 8.18
CA ALA A 15 6.66 13.97 8.06
C ALA A 15 6.57 15.12 9.09
N CYS A 16 5.36 15.65 9.34
CA CYS A 16 5.13 16.71 10.30
C CYS A 16 5.45 16.30 11.74
N VAL A 17 5.16 15.05 12.13
CA VAL A 17 5.48 14.50 13.46
C VAL A 17 6.98 14.41 13.66
N GLN A 18 7.68 13.76 12.70
CA GLN A 18 9.12 13.55 12.79
C GLN A 18 9.92 14.87 12.71
N ARG A 19 9.39 15.90 12.03
CA ARG A 19 10.06 17.20 11.90
C ARG A 19 9.81 18.14 13.06
N CYS A 20 8.86 17.82 13.95
CA CYS A 20 8.54 18.68 15.08
C CYS A 20 9.67 18.67 16.15
N PRO A 21 10.38 19.80 16.38
CA PRO A 21 11.49 19.85 17.34
C PRO A 21 11.01 19.78 18.79
N LYS A 22 9.72 20.06 19.02
CA LYS A 22 9.08 20.03 20.35
C LYS A 22 8.31 18.72 20.60
N HIS A 23 8.30 17.80 19.65
CA HIS A 23 7.55 16.53 19.72
C HIS A 23 6.10 16.71 20.17
N CYS A 24 5.48 17.85 19.78
CA CYS A 24 4.13 18.22 20.20
C CYS A 24 3.03 17.68 19.24
N ILE A 25 3.39 16.86 18.26
CA ILE A 25 2.45 16.31 17.29
C ILE A 25 2.41 14.79 17.46
N ALA A 26 1.23 14.22 17.69
CA ALA A 26 0.98 12.79 17.74
C ALA A 26 0.01 12.38 16.63
N MET A 27 0.15 11.16 16.12
CA MET A 27 -0.83 10.57 15.20
C MET A 27 -1.93 9.90 16.03
N VAL A 28 -3.17 10.32 15.82
CA VAL A 28 -4.34 9.82 16.54
C VAL A 28 -5.31 9.19 15.55
N GLU A 29 -5.75 7.98 15.84
CA GLU A 29 -6.68 7.23 14.99
C GLU A 29 -8.09 7.83 15.07
N ASP A 30 -8.75 7.87 13.92
CA ASP A 30 -10.12 8.32 13.78
C ASP A 30 -11.14 7.15 13.75
N GLN A 31 -12.41 7.48 13.60
CA GLN A 31 -13.51 6.50 13.54
C GLN A 31 -13.47 5.57 12.31
N GLU A 32 -12.67 5.89 11.32
CA GLU A 32 -12.47 5.05 10.13
C GLU A 32 -11.19 4.20 10.23
N GLY A 33 -10.45 4.30 11.34
CA GLY A 33 -9.21 3.58 11.59
C GLY A 33 -7.99 4.17 10.89
N PHE A 34 -8.02 5.46 10.52
CA PHE A 34 -6.88 6.19 9.98
C PHE A 34 -6.31 7.18 10.99
N SER A 35 -4.98 7.25 11.06
CA SER A 35 -4.33 8.20 11.97
C SER A 35 -4.14 9.57 11.31
N TYR A 36 -4.40 10.63 12.09
CA TYR A 36 -4.24 12.04 11.73
C TYR A 36 -3.43 12.80 12.78
N PRO A 37 -2.65 13.83 12.39
CA PRO A 37 -1.87 14.59 13.35
C PRO A 37 -2.77 15.38 14.31
N ARG A 38 -2.46 15.27 15.61
CA ARG A 38 -3.04 16.07 16.69
C ARG A 38 -1.92 16.80 17.38
N ILE A 39 -2.11 18.10 17.61
CA ILE A 39 -1.10 18.99 18.18
C ILE A 39 -1.45 19.29 19.62
N ASN A 40 -0.45 19.15 20.50
CA ASN A 40 -0.51 19.72 21.85
C ASN A 40 -0.10 21.20 21.78
N SER A 41 -1.10 22.09 21.82
CA SER A 41 -0.91 23.54 21.71
C SER A 41 -0.04 24.10 22.83
N ASN A 42 -0.04 23.49 24.02
CA ASN A 42 0.75 23.95 25.16
C ASN A 42 2.27 23.76 24.96
N LEU A 43 2.67 22.80 24.10
CA LEU A 43 4.06 22.52 23.76
C LEU A 43 4.48 23.15 22.43
N CYS A 44 3.53 23.59 21.61
CA CYS A 44 3.78 24.12 20.29
C CYS A 44 4.33 25.56 20.38
N VAL A 45 5.48 25.79 19.74
CA VAL A 45 6.12 27.13 19.63
C VAL A 45 5.82 27.80 18.29
N ASP A 46 4.87 27.32 17.54
CA ASP A 46 4.39 27.80 16.24
C ASP A 46 5.48 28.13 15.20
N CYS A 47 6.52 27.30 15.14
CA CYS A 47 7.66 27.47 14.24
C CYS A 47 7.35 27.18 12.76
N GLY A 48 6.17 26.68 12.40
CA GLY A 48 5.73 26.41 11.04
C GLY A 48 6.42 25.21 10.33
N LEU A 49 7.37 24.49 10.96
CA LEU A 49 8.12 23.42 10.33
C LEU A 49 7.24 22.26 9.86
N CYS A 50 6.17 21.94 10.59
CA CYS A 50 5.21 20.89 10.24
C CYS A 50 4.46 21.19 8.93
N GLU A 51 4.17 22.47 8.65
CA GLU A 51 3.54 22.91 7.39
C GLU A 51 4.54 22.86 6.24
N LYS A 52 5.78 23.31 6.47
CA LYS A 52 6.86 23.32 5.46
C LYS A 52 7.20 21.91 4.94
N VAL A 53 7.04 20.87 5.76
CA VAL A 53 7.34 19.49 5.34
C VAL A 53 6.09 18.70 4.93
N CYS A 54 4.93 19.33 4.86
CA CYS A 54 3.71 18.64 4.44
C CYS A 54 3.64 18.56 2.90
N PRO A 55 3.69 17.36 2.29
CA PRO A 55 3.66 17.22 0.84
C PRO A 55 2.30 17.57 0.23
N LYS A 56 1.23 17.60 1.04
CA LYS A 56 -0.12 18.02 0.59
C LYS A 56 -0.26 19.54 0.55
N LEU A 57 0.45 20.27 1.41
CA LEU A 57 0.49 21.74 1.41
C LEU A 57 1.52 22.30 0.42
N ASN A 58 2.58 21.53 0.13
CA ASN A 58 3.70 21.97 -0.69
C ASN A 58 3.85 21.07 -1.92
N ILE A 59 2.81 21.04 -2.77
CA ILE A 59 2.79 20.26 -4.01
C ILE A 59 3.84 20.82 -4.96
N ARG A 60 4.69 19.92 -5.49
CA ARG A 60 5.72 20.28 -6.47
C ARG A 60 5.35 19.82 -7.87
N GLN A 61 6.00 20.42 -8.86
CA GLN A 61 5.89 19.98 -10.25
C GLN A 61 6.36 18.52 -10.37
N ARG A 62 5.65 17.76 -11.19
CA ARG A 62 5.99 16.36 -11.47
C ARG A 62 7.30 16.25 -12.21
N LEU A 63 8.07 15.20 -11.91
CA LEU A 63 9.24 14.85 -12.69
C LEU A 63 8.82 14.30 -14.06
N ASN A 64 9.64 14.57 -15.07
CA ASN A 64 9.49 13.99 -16.39
C ASN A 64 9.88 12.51 -16.35
N THR A 65 9.17 11.69 -17.10
CA THR A 65 9.51 10.27 -17.27
C THR A 65 10.66 10.13 -18.28
N LEU A 66 11.66 9.33 -17.91
CA LEU A 66 12.81 9.00 -18.74
C LEU A 66 12.63 7.70 -19.53
N GLY A 67 11.66 6.88 -19.19
CA GLY A 67 11.34 5.63 -19.89
C GLY A 67 10.42 4.71 -19.09
N TYR A 68 9.81 3.75 -19.81
CA TYR A 68 8.94 2.72 -19.29
C TYR A 68 9.48 1.35 -19.70
N PHE A 69 9.60 0.42 -18.77
CA PHE A 69 10.23 -0.88 -18.99
C PHE A 69 9.42 -2.00 -18.37
N ALA A 70 9.02 -2.97 -19.18
CA ALA A 70 8.53 -4.26 -18.70
C ALA A 70 9.71 -5.13 -18.28
N VAL A 71 9.65 -5.77 -17.12
CA VAL A 71 10.81 -6.43 -16.53
C VAL A 71 10.48 -7.75 -15.84
N LYS A 72 11.43 -8.69 -15.90
CA LYS A 72 11.44 -9.96 -15.16
C LYS A 72 12.76 -10.11 -14.43
N ASN A 73 12.73 -10.42 -13.13
CA ASN A 73 13.90 -10.90 -12.43
C ASN A 73 14.31 -12.28 -12.99
N ASN A 74 15.57 -12.42 -13.41
CA ASN A 74 16.10 -13.65 -13.98
C ASN A 74 16.17 -14.80 -12.95
N ASN A 75 16.24 -14.47 -11.65
CA ASN A 75 16.04 -15.45 -10.58
C ASN A 75 14.54 -15.73 -10.40
N GLU A 76 14.09 -16.86 -10.95
CA GLU A 76 12.68 -17.27 -10.92
C GLU A 76 12.14 -17.43 -9.49
N SER A 77 12.91 -17.97 -8.56
CA SER A 77 12.47 -18.20 -7.18
C SER A 77 12.18 -16.86 -6.46
N GLU A 78 13.01 -15.84 -6.65
CA GLU A 78 12.79 -14.50 -6.13
C GLU A 78 11.61 -13.81 -6.81
N ARG A 79 11.45 -14.01 -8.11
CA ARG A 79 10.32 -13.49 -8.87
C ARG A 79 9.00 -14.09 -8.39
N LEU A 80 8.95 -15.40 -8.13
CA LEU A 80 7.77 -16.07 -7.57
C LEU A 80 7.47 -15.62 -6.14
N ALA A 81 8.48 -15.39 -5.31
CA ALA A 81 8.32 -14.86 -3.97
C ALA A 81 7.88 -13.38 -3.93
N SER A 82 8.09 -12.64 -5.02
CA SER A 82 7.70 -11.23 -5.14
C SER A 82 6.24 -11.10 -5.62
N SER A 83 5.63 -9.93 -5.42
CA SER A 83 4.25 -9.66 -5.90
C SER A 83 4.15 -9.54 -7.42
N SER A 84 5.22 -9.09 -8.08
CA SER A 84 5.27 -8.82 -9.52
C SER A 84 6.57 -9.35 -10.14
N GLY A 85 7.26 -8.55 -10.94
CA GLY A 85 8.50 -8.91 -11.65
C GLY A 85 9.75 -9.05 -10.80
N GLY A 86 9.74 -8.76 -9.48
CA GLY A 86 10.86 -9.01 -8.57
C GLY A 86 11.94 -7.92 -8.55
N VAL A 87 11.61 -6.66 -8.89
CA VAL A 87 12.58 -5.55 -8.92
C VAL A 87 13.07 -5.18 -7.51
N PHE A 88 12.17 -5.14 -6.51
CA PHE A 88 12.52 -4.72 -5.15
C PHE A 88 13.69 -5.50 -4.57
N ILE A 89 13.68 -6.83 -4.66
CA ILE A 89 14.73 -7.66 -4.07
C ILE A 89 16.08 -7.45 -4.74
N LEU A 90 16.13 -7.18 -6.05
CA LEU A 90 17.38 -6.86 -6.75
C LEU A 90 17.94 -5.51 -6.30
N LEU A 91 17.10 -4.48 -6.19
CA LEU A 91 17.50 -3.18 -5.64
C LEU A 91 18.03 -3.33 -4.20
N ALA A 92 17.33 -4.09 -3.38
CA ALA A 92 17.74 -4.32 -2.00
C ALA A 92 19.10 -5.05 -1.91
N LYS A 93 19.33 -6.08 -2.73
CA LYS A 93 20.61 -6.79 -2.81
C LYS A 93 21.75 -5.86 -3.18
N GLU A 94 21.55 -5.00 -4.20
CA GLU A 94 22.57 -4.03 -4.65
C GLU A 94 22.95 -3.07 -3.52
N ILE A 95 21.96 -2.57 -2.77
CA ILE A 95 22.22 -1.66 -1.65
C ILE A 95 22.90 -2.37 -0.48
N ILE A 96 22.40 -3.56 -0.08
CA ILE A 96 22.96 -4.34 1.05
C ILE A 96 24.40 -4.78 0.73
N SER A 97 24.68 -5.25 -0.49
CA SER A 97 26.03 -5.68 -0.88
C SER A 97 27.07 -4.55 -0.80
N SER A 98 26.64 -3.31 -0.94
CA SER A 98 27.49 -2.12 -0.80
C SER A 98 27.53 -1.56 0.64
N GLY A 99 27.08 -2.32 1.66
CA GLY A 99 27.02 -1.86 3.06
C GLY A 99 25.94 -0.83 3.35
N GLY A 100 24.98 -0.67 2.43
CA GLY A 100 23.88 0.28 2.55
C GLY A 100 22.76 -0.18 3.49
N VAL A 101 21.66 0.56 3.47
CA VAL A 101 20.47 0.33 4.30
C VAL A 101 19.23 0.35 3.42
N VAL A 102 18.31 -0.58 3.64
CA VAL A 102 17.02 -0.66 2.94
C VAL A 102 15.89 -0.33 3.91
N PHE A 103 15.01 0.58 3.51
CA PHE A 103 13.76 0.86 4.22
C PHE A 103 12.58 0.29 3.44
N GLY A 104 11.74 -0.48 4.14
CA GLY A 104 10.56 -1.11 3.56
C GLY A 104 9.51 -1.46 4.60
N ALA A 105 8.33 -1.83 4.13
CA ALA A 105 7.19 -2.16 4.97
C ALA A 105 7.18 -3.63 5.39
N VAL A 106 7.01 -3.89 6.69
CA VAL A 106 6.85 -5.22 7.29
C VAL A 106 5.57 -5.30 8.11
N TYR A 107 5.19 -6.50 8.53
CA TYR A 107 4.20 -6.70 9.60
C TYR A 107 4.88 -6.70 10.97
N ASP A 108 4.22 -6.09 11.96
CA ASP A 108 4.56 -6.28 13.38
C ASP A 108 3.89 -7.54 13.94
N GLU A 109 4.07 -7.80 15.25
CA GLU A 109 3.48 -8.93 15.95
C GLU A 109 1.95 -8.93 15.96
N ASN A 110 1.32 -7.78 15.71
CA ASN A 110 -0.13 -7.61 15.63
C ASN A 110 -0.64 -7.61 14.18
N TRP A 111 0.22 -7.92 13.21
CA TRP A 111 -0.07 -7.88 11.77
C TRP A 111 -0.42 -6.49 11.25
N GLU A 112 0.00 -5.44 11.96
CA GLU A 112 -0.04 -4.08 11.44
C GLU A 112 1.18 -3.79 10.58
N VAL A 113 1.00 -2.95 9.56
CA VAL A 113 2.07 -2.62 8.61
C VAL A 113 2.84 -1.40 9.10
N HIS A 114 4.16 -1.50 9.15
CA HIS A 114 5.04 -0.38 9.47
C HIS A 114 6.36 -0.44 8.70
N HIS A 115 7.08 0.69 8.62
CA HIS A 115 8.39 0.76 7.99
C HIS A 115 9.48 0.46 9.00
N VAL A 116 10.48 -0.29 8.54
CA VAL A 116 11.72 -0.57 9.28
C VAL A 116 12.93 -0.41 8.36
N SER A 117 14.12 -0.29 8.96
CA SER A 117 15.40 -0.37 8.26
C SER A 117 15.94 -1.80 8.31
N ALA A 118 16.65 -2.21 7.25
CA ALA A 118 17.34 -3.48 7.13
C ALA A 118 18.78 -3.26 6.67
N THR A 119 19.72 -4.01 7.25
CA THR A 119 21.16 -3.96 6.93
C THR A 119 21.69 -5.28 6.38
N ASN A 120 20.86 -6.29 6.31
CA ASN A 120 21.16 -7.59 5.74
C ASN A 120 19.93 -8.19 5.05
N LEU A 121 20.12 -9.23 4.23
CA LEU A 121 19.05 -9.81 3.42
C LEU A 121 17.99 -10.55 4.24
N LEU A 122 18.33 -11.11 5.40
CA LEU A 122 17.35 -11.78 6.27
C LEU A 122 16.30 -10.79 6.78
N GLU A 123 16.70 -9.54 7.06
CA GLU A 123 15.81 -8.45 7.44
C GLU A 123 15.03 -7.88 6.25
N VAL A 124 15.54 -8.02 5.02
CA VAL A 124 14.87 -7.57 3.78
C VAL A 124 13.73 -8.50 3.35
N TYR A 125 13.88 -9.82 3.52
CA TYR A 125 12.86 -10.77 3.04
C TYR A 125 11.44 -10.49 3.57
N PRO A 126 11.22 -10.11 4.84
CA PRO A 126 9.87 -9.73 5.32
C PRO A 126 9.28 -8.49 4.63
N MET A 127 10.11 -7.65 4.00
CA MET A 127 9.64 -6.49 3.24
C MET A 127 9.04 -6.89 1.88
N MET A 128 9.39 -8.07 1.36
CA MET A 128 8.85 -8.55 0.08
C MET A 128 7.35 -8.79 0.16
N GLY A 129 6.71 -8.71 -0.99
CA GLY A 129 5.26 -8.92 -1.09
C GLY A 129 4.42 -7.69 -0.73
N SER A 130 3.31 -7.54 -1.45
CA SER A 130 2.37 -6.44 -1.21
C SER A 130 1.63 -6.62 0.10
N LYS A 131 1.49 -5.53 0.84
CA LYS A 131 0.70 -5.44 2.07
C LYS A 131 -0.37 -4.38 1.86
N TYR A 132 -1.59 -4.80 1.51
CA TYR A 132 -2.69 -3.88 1.19
C TYR A 132 -3.34 -3.33 2.46
N VAL A 133 -2.54 -2.60 3.23
CA VAL A 133 -2.91 -1.86 4.44
C VAL A 133 -2.05 -0.61 4.51
N GLN A 134 -2.58 0.51 5.02
CA GLN A 134 -1.74 1.69 5.23
C GLN A 134 -0.64 1.41 6.26
N GLY A 135 0.63 1.53 5.84
CA GLY A 135 1.76 1.37 6.74
C GLY A 135 2.11 2.66 7.49
N ARG A 136 2.52 2.51 8.75
CA ARG A 136 3.09 3.58 9.57
C ARG A 136 4.55 3.81 9.19
N ILE A 137 4.98 5.05 9.09
CA ILE A 137 6.39 5.42 8.80
C ILE A 137 7.24 5.47 10.07
N GLU A 138 6.61 5.74 11.21
CA GLU A 138 7.27 5.89 12.50
C GLU A 138 8.46 6.87 12.44
N GLU A 139 9.67 6.48 12.85
CA GLU A 139 10.88 7.32 12.84
C GLU A 139 11.77 7.10 11.60
N SER A 140 11.27 6.38 10.56
CA SER A 140 12.10 5.96 9.42
C SER A 140 12.70 7.10 8.62
N TYR A 141 12.07 8.28 8.58
CA TYR A 141 12.66 9.44 7.88
C TYR A 141 13.87 10.02 8.61
N LYS A 142 13.82 10.09 9.94
CA LYS A 142 14.97 10.53 10.75
C LYS A 142 16.12 9.54 10.65
N GLN A 143 15.82 8.23 10.72
CA GLN A 143 16.82 7.18 10.57
C GLN A 143 17.47 7.24 9.18
N ALA A 144 16.68 7.40 8.12
CA ALA A 144 17.19 7.56 6.77
C ALA A 144 18.08 8.80 6.63
N GLU A 145 17.67 9.96 7.18
CA GLU A 145 18.50 11.18 7.18
C GLU A 145 19.84 10.97 7.90
N THR A 146 19.86 10.22 9.00
CA THR A 146 21.09 9.87 9.73
C THR A 146 22.03 9.04 8.87
N PHE A 147 21.56 7.94 8.29
CA PHE A 147 22.39 7.10 7.42
C PHE A 147 22.90 7.83 6.17
N LEU A 148 22.08 8.70 5.60
CA LEU A 148 22.47 9.54 4.47
C LEU A 148 23.61 10.51 4.83
N LYS A 149 23.56 11.13 6.02
CA LYS A 149 24.61 12.02 6.53
C LYS A 149 25.91 11.26 6.88
N GLU A 150 25.81 10.01 7.28
CA GLU A 150 26.94 9.10 7.49
C GLU A 150 27.58 8.60 6.19
N GLY A 151 27.03 8.99 5.03
CA GLY A 151 27.53 8.59 3.69
C GLY A 151 27.09 7.18 3.28
N ARG A 152 26.26 6.50 4.05
CA ARG A 152 25.71 5.17 3.66
C ARG A 152 24.73 5.30 2.52
N LYS A 153 24.74 4.32 1.61
CA LYS A 153 23.68 4.20 0.59
C LYS A 153 22.36 3.82 1.25
N VAL A 154 21.29 4.48 0.88
CA VAL A 154 19.95 4.22 1.39
C VAL A 154 19.00 3.93 0.23
N LEU A 155 18.35 2.76 0.24
CA LEU A 155 17.15 2.49 -0.54
C LEU A 155 15.94 2.77 0.35
N PHE A 156 15.10 3.74 -0.02
CA PHE A 156 13.84 3.96 0.68
C PHE A 156 12.67 3.62 -0.26
N THR A 157 11.86 2.62 0.13
CA THR A 157 10.68 2.22 -0.64
C THR A 157 9.40 2.56 0.09
N GLY A 158 8.36 2.97 -0.64
CA GLY A 158 7.08 3.32 -0.04
C GLY A 158 6.01 3.70 -1.05
N SER A 159 4.82 4.02 -0.57
CA SER A 159 3.79 4.61 -1.44
C SER A 159 4.21 6.02 -1.90
N PRO A 160 3.65 6.56 -3.01
CA PRO A 160 4.02 7.89 -3.49
C PRO A 160 3.92 8.98 -2.42
N CYS A 161 2.90 8.93 -1.56
CA CYS A 161 2.74 9.91 -0.48
C CYS A 161 3.78 9.74 0.65
N GLN A 162 4.29 8.52 0.88
CA GLN A 162 5.38 8.27 1.82
C GLN A 162 6.72 8.77 1.26
N ILE A 163 6.99 8.54 -0.03
CA ILE A 163 8.18 9.08 -0.69
C ILE A 163 8.12 10.62 -0.73
N ALA A 164 6.98 11.22 -1.11
CA ALA A 164 6.80 12.66 -1.06
C ALA A 164 7.01 13.23 0.36
N GLY A 165 6.57 12.49 1.40
CA GLY A 165 6.82 12.81 2.80
C GLY A 165 8.30 12.78 3.16
N LEU A 166 9.05 11.75 2.72
CA LEU A 166 10.51 11.66 2.88
C LEU A 166 11.21 12.85 2.20
N MET A 167 10.91 13.08 0.93
CA MET A 167 11.55 14.16 0.16
C MET A 167 11.28 15.53 0.80
N SER A 168 10.04 15.78 1.25
CA SER A 168 9.69 17.00 1.99
C SER A 168 10.39 17.08 3.35
N PHE A 169 10.48 15.97 4.08
CA PHE A 169 11.22 15.89 5.33
C PHE A 169 12.71 16.22 5.12
N LEU A 170 13.34 15.70 4.09
CA LEU A 170 14.71 16.01 3.68
C LEU A 170 14.86 17.41 3.04
N ARG A 171 13.76 18.18 2.93
CA ARG A 171 13.70 19.51 2.30
C ARG A 171 14.18 19.51 0.86
N PHE A 172 14.00 18.42 0.14
CA PHE A 172 14.48 18.21 -1.22
C PHE A 172 15.99 18.42 -1.39
N LYS A 173 16.76 18.26 -0.29
CA LYS A 173 18.22 18.23 -0.39
C LYS A 173 18.62 17.04 -1.24
N GLU A 174 19.50 17.28 -2.21
CA GLU A 174 20.05 16.21 -3.03
C GLU A 174 21.00 15.34 -2.22
N TYR A 175 20.75 14.04 -2.23
CA TYR A 175 21.58 13.00 -1.67
C TYR A 175 21.92 12.00 -2.78
N SER A 176 23.18 11.99 -3.24
CA SER A 176 23.64 11.05 -4.27
C SER A 176 23.55 9.58 -3.80
N ASN A 177 23.58 9.36 -2.50
CA ASN A 177 23.48 8.07 -1.82
C ASN A 177 22.05 7.66 -1.41
N LEU A 178 21.00 8.44 -1.77
CA LEU A 178 19.60 8.05 -1.63
C LEU A 178 19.05 7.51 -2.95
N LEU A 179 18.46 6.33 -2.93
CA LEU A 179 17.57 5.82 -3.98
C LEU A 179 16.15 5.76 -3.43
N ALA A 180 15.28 6.64 -3.90
CA ALA A 180 13.87 6.70 -3.50
C ALA A 180 13.00 5.97 -4.53
N VAL A 181 12.26 4.95 -4.10
CA VAL A 181 11.44 4.11 -5.00
C VAL A 181 10.02 4.07 -4.48
N ASP A 182 9.08 4.50 -5.30
CA ASP A 182 7.68 4.27 -5.01
C ASP A 182 7.09 3.13 -5.85
N PHE A 183 5.86 2.77 -5.54
CA PHE A 183 5.08 1.83 -6.33
C PHE A 183 3.81 2.48 -6.87
N LEU A 184 3.30 1.97 -7.98
CA LEU A 184 2.01 2.40 -8.51
C LEU A 184 0.91 2.08 -7.49
N CYS A 185 0.39 3.14 -6.86
CA CYS A 185 -0.49 3.04 -5.72
C CYS A 185 -1.96 3.20 -6.12
N HIS A 186 -2.75 2.16 -5.89
CA HIS A 186 -4.21 2.22 -6.04
C HIS A 186 -4.86 3.14 -4.98
N GLY A 187 -4.43 2.98 -3.74
CA GLY A 187 -4.89 3.64 -2.53
C GLY A 187 -4.57 2.76 -1.33
N VAL A 188 -4.69 3.28 -0.11
CA VAL A 188 -4.38 2.52 1.10
C VAL A 188 -5.64 2.22 1.92
N PRO A 189 -5.91 0.92 2.20
CA PRO A 189 -7.00 0.52 3.08
C PRO A 189 -6.77 0.94 4.53
N SER A 190 -7.88 1.06 5.28
CA SER A 190 -7.88 1.40 6.70
C SER A 190 -7.20 0.33 7.55
N PRO A 191 -6.20 0.70 8.39
CA PRO A 191 -5.62 -0.20 9.39
C PRO A 191 -6.65 -0.71 10.40
N GLY A 192 -7.61 0.12 10.82
CA GLY A 192 -8.69 -0.29 11.72
C GLY A 192 -9.57 -1.39 11.12
N ILE A 193 -9.95 -1.26 9.84
CA ILE A 193 -10.71 -2.30 9.13
C ILE A 193 -9.89 -3.58 8.97
N TRP A 194 -8.59 -3.46 8.73
CA TRP A 194 -7.69 -4.62 8.66
C TRP A 194 -7.63 -5.38 9.99
N ARG A 195 -7.39 -4.69 11.11
CA ARG A 195 -7.38 -5.29 12.46
C ARG A 195 -8.70 -6.01 12.75
N GLN A 196 -9.83 -5.34 12.49
CA GLN A 196 -11.14 -5.92 12.72
C GLN A 196 -11.38 -7.15 11.86
N TYR A 197 -11.01 -7.11 10.55
CA TYR A 197 -11.13 -8.27 9.67
C TYR A 197 -10.32 -9.47 10.17
N LEU A 198 -9.07 -9.25 10.60
CA LEU A 198 -8.25 -10.32 11.15
C LEU A 198 -8.82 -10.90 12.43
N ALA A 199 -9.30 -10.04 13.35
CA ALA A 199 -9.91 -10.48 14.60
C ALA A 199 -11.19 -11.32 14.36
N GLU A 200 -12.04 -10.89 13.43
CA GLU A 200 -13.28 -11.59 13.06
C GLU A 200 -13.01 -12.93 12.35
N SER A 201 -11.99 -12.98 11.49
CA SER A 201 -11.71 -14.14 10.63
C SER A 201 -10.83 -15.19 11.29
N PHE A 202 -9.89 -14.77 12.15
CA PHE A 202 -8.82 -15.63 12.66
C PHE A 202 -8.59 -15.52 14.19
N GLY A 203 -9.30 -14.64 14.88
CA GLY A 203 -9.11 -14.35 16.31
C GLY A 203 -9.76 -15.36 17.27
N GLY A 204 -10.32 -16.46 16.81
CA GLY A 204 -11.05 -17.42 17.67
C GLY A 204 -12.38 -16.85 18.21
N TYR A 205 -12.92 -15.87 17.56
CA TYR A 205 -14.13 -15.16 17.98
C TYR A 205 -15.37 -16.06 17.90
N ASN A 206 -16.00 -16.32 19.04
CA ASN A 206 -17.35 -16.90 19.07
C ASN A 206 -18.33 -15.91 18.43
N ARG A 207 -18.90 -16.24 17.28
CA ARG A 207 -19.88 -15.45 16.50
C ARG A 207 -21.16 -15.02 17.28
N THR A 208 -21.24 -15.30 18.57
CA THR A 208 -22.44 -15.09 19.39
C THR A 208 -22.48 -13.79 20.19
N VAL A 209 -21.45 -12.95 20.10
CA VAL A 209 -21.53 -11.62 20.73
C VAL A 209 -22.12 -10.64 19.73
N LYS A 210 -23.45 -10.49 19.72
CA LYS A 210 -24.11 -9.27 19.27
C LYS A 210 -23.50 -8.15 20.12
N MET A 211 -22.63 -7.35 19.51
CA MET A 211 -22.11 -6.15 20.16
C MET A 211 -23.30 -5.23 20.40
N SER A 212 -23.81 -5.22 21.64
CA SER A 212 -24.66 -4.13 22.09
C SER A 212 -23.86 -2.86 21.98
N PRO A 213 -24.40 -1.75 21.45
CA PRO A 213 -23.77 -0.47 21.50
C PRO A 213 -23.54 -0.12 22.97
N LYS A 214 -22.33 -0.35 23.50
CA LYS A 214 -22.00 0.03 24.86
C LYS A 214 -21.71 1.51 24.91
N ALA A 215 -22.57 2.13 25.71
CA ALA A 215 -22.41 3.38 26.44
C ALA A 215 -21.74 4.53 25.69
N THR A 216 -22.59 5.40 25.29
CA THR A 216 -22.35 6.75 24.86
C THR A 216 -21.94 7.62 26.02
N ASP A 217 -20.68 7.98 26.09
CA ASP A 217 -20.22 9.21 26.71
C ASP A 217 -20.13 10.36 25.69
N GLY A 218 -21.16 10.47 24.86
CA GLY A 218 -21.35 11.59 23.92
C GLY A 218 -20.35 11.72 22.77
N LYS A 219 -19.35 10.84 22.66
CA LYS A 219 -18.40 10.75 21.55
C LYS A 219 -18.43 9.34 21.00
N ASN A 220 -19.04 9.16 19.83
CA ASN A 220 -19.06 7.89 19.10
C ASN A 220 -17.64 7.46 18.73
N THR A 221 -16.91 6.86 19.65
CA THR A 221 -15.59 6.30 19.39
C THR A 221 -15.79 4.85 18.96
N VAL A 222 -15.57 4.57 17.66
CA VAL A 222 -15.51 3.20 17.16
C VAL A 222 -14.15 2.63 17.60
N LEU A 223 -14.17 1.65 18.49
CA LEU A 223 -12.98 0.91 18.87
C LEU A 223 -12.83 -0.30 17.92
N PHE A 224 -11.86 -0.23 17.02
CA PHE A 224 -11.49 -1.39 16.22
C PHE A 224 -10.84 -2.44 17.10
N GLN A 225 -11.29 -3.67 16.97
CA GLN A 225 -10.73 -4.77 17.71
C GLN A 225 -9.35 -5.15 17.15
N SER A 226 -8.41 -5.45 18.04
CA SER A 226 -7.11 -6.02 17.69
C SER A 226 -7.12 -7.53 17.87
N LEU A 227 -6.23 -8.22 17.16
CA LEU A 227 -5.97 -9.64 17.37
C LEU A 227 -5.55 -9.90 18.81
N ASN A 228 -6.03 -11.01 19.37
CA ASN A 228 -5.56 -11.49 20.66
C ASN A 228 -4.09 -11.96 20.52
N ALA A 229 -3.29 -11.81 21.58
CA ALA A 229 -1.88 -12.28 21.65
C ALA A 229 -1.70 -13.79 21.35
N LYS A 230 -2.79 -14.57 21.35
CA LYS A 230 -2.85 -15.99 20.96
C LYS A 230 -3.27 -16.21 19.51
N SER A 231 -3.13 -15.20 18.62
CA SER A 231 -3.47 -15.38 17.21
C SER A 231 -2.74 -16.58 16.60
N PRO A 232 -3.46 -17.47 15.90
CA PRO A 232 -2.84 -18.63 15.24
C PRO A 232 -2.06 -18.24 13.98
N ILE A 233 -2.06 -16.97 13.56
CA ILE A 233 -1.47 -16.53 12.30
C ILE A 233 0.05 -16.55 12.38
N GLY A 234 0.68 -17.20 11.40
CA GLY A 234 2.13 -17.27 11.22
C GLY A 234 2.65 -16.59 9.95
N ASP A 235 1.82 -16.47 8.91
CA ASP A 235 2.16 -15.79 7.65
C ASP A 235 0.90 -15.28 6.95
N ILE A 236 1.01 -14.11 6.28
CA ILE A 236 -0.04 -13.54 5.45
C ILE A 236 0.54 -13.13 4.10
N LYS A 237 -0.01 -13.69 3.02
CA LYS A 237 0.32 -13.31 1.65
C LYS A 237 -0.91 -12.79 0.92
N PHE A 238 -0.89 -11.51 0.55
CA PHE A 238 -1.94 -10.92 -0.27
C PHE A 238 -1.91 -11.38 -1.73
N ARG A 239 -0.74 -11.81 -2.19
CA ARG A 239 -0.52 -12.18 -3.60
C ARG A 239 0.29 -13.46 -3.71
N ASP A 240 -0.26 -14.56 -3.19
CA ASP A 240 0.29 -15.90 -3.39
C ASP A 240 0.03 -16.33 -4.85
N LYS A 241 1.10 -16.70 -5.56
CA LYS A 241 1.07 -16.99 -7.01
C LYS A 241 0.99 -18.50 -7.32
N THR A 242 0.58 -19.32 -6.38
CA THR A 242 0.49 -20.79 -6.59
C THR A 242 -0.34 -21.15 -7.84
N ASP A 243 -1.41 -20.38 -8.13
CA ASP A 243 -2.25 -20.56 -9.32
C ASP A 243 -1.95 -19.54 -10.44
N GLY A 244 -0.77 -18.93 -10.43
CA GLY A 244 -0.34 -17.90 -11.36
C GLY A 244 -0.44 -16.47 -10.83
N TRP A 245 0.27 -15.58 -11.49
CA TRP A 245 0.34 -14.16 -11.10
C TRP A 245 -0.98 -13.42 -11.35
N LYS A 246 -1.70 -13.76 -12.40
CA LYS A 246 -2.99 -13.13 -12.75
C LYS A 246 -4.15 -13.61 -11.88
N LYS A 247 -4.05 -14.82 -11.31
CA LYS A 247 -5.07 -15.44 -10.45
C LYS A 247 -4.55 -15.70 -9.04
N TYR A 248 -3.87 -14.71 -8.47
CA TYR A 248 -3.27 -14.84 -7.15
C TYR A 248 -4.32 -15.05 -6.05
N ARG A 249 -3.86 -15.68 -4.95
CA ARG A 249 -4.65 -15.94 -3.76
C ARG A 249 -4.28 -15.00 -2.61
N PHE A 250 -5.26 -14.71 -1.76
CA PHE A 250 -5.03 -14.26 -0.40
C PHE A 250 -4.85 -15.50 0.48
N VAL A 251 -3.71 -15.62 1.12
CA VAL A 251 -3.35 -16.81 1.92
C VAL A 251 -2.96 -16.38 3.32
N VAL A 252 -3.54 -17.08 4.31
CA VAL A 252 -3.16 -16.98 5.72
C VAL A 252 -2.72 -18.36 6.20
N ARG A 253 -1.51 -18.45 6.74
CA ARG A 253 -0.95 -19.70 7.28
C ARG A 253 -0.91 -19.66 8.79
N GLN A 254 -0.99 -20.82 9.40
CA GLN A 254 -0.91 -20.98 10.85
C GLN A 254 0.54 -20.81 11.33
N LYS A 255 0.68 -20.29 12.55
CA LYS A 255 1.94 -20.29 13.28
C LYS A 255 2.30 -21.75 13.62
N SER A 256 3.41 -22.23 13.08
CA SER A 256 3.85 -23.60 13.30
C SER A 256 4.49 -23.75 14.67
N ALA A 257 4.13 -24.82 15.39
CA ALA A 257 4.83 -25.25 16.59
C ALA A 257 6.07 -26.11 16.27
N SER A 258 6.14 -26.68 15.04
CA SER A 258 7.25 -27.50 14.57
C SER A 258 7.52 -27.29 13.07
N LYS A 259 8.75 -27.63 12.61
CA LYS A 259 9.08 -27.54 11.17
C LYS A 259 8.20 -28.43 10.28
N ALA A 260 7.60 -29.48 10.82
CA ALA A 260 6.71 -30.39 10.09
C ALA A 260 5.34 -29.76 9.80
N ASP A 261 4.86 -28.83 10.65
CA ASP A 261 3.55 -28.19 10.54
C ASP A 261 3.54 -26.89 9.70
N GLN A 262 4.67 -26.53 9.08
CA GLN A 262 4.83 -25.25 8.36
C GLN A 262 3.83 -25.02 7.21
N ASN A 263 3.04 -26.03 6.84
CA ASN A 263 2.10 -25.97 5.73
C ASN A 263 0.62 -25.88 6.13
N SER A 264 0.29 -25.73 7.41
CA SER A 264 -1.10 -25.60 7.82
C SER A 264 -1.68 -24.27 7.36
N VAL A 265 -2.66 -24.34 6.45
CA VAL A 265 -3.31 -23.17 5.84
C VAL A 265 -4.62 -22.88 6.58
N LEU A 266 -4.73 -21.69 7.17
CA LEU A 266 -5.97 -21.21 7.79
C LEU A 266 -6.98 -20.74 6.74
N SER A 267 -6.50 -20.09 5.70
CA SER A 267 -7.32 -19.60 4.59
C SER A 267 -6.48 -19.52 3.31
N SER A 268 -7.05 -19.95 2.19
CA SER A 268 -6.49 -19.76 0.84
C SER A 268 -7.63 -19.58 -0.14
N VAL A 269 -7.90 -18.32 -0.50
CA VAL A 269 -8.99 -17.95 -1.40
C VAL A 269 -8.49 -17.04 -2.52
N PHE A 270 -9.10 -17.10 -3.69
CA PHE A 270 -8.77 -16.15 -4.74
C PHE A 270 -9.06 -14.72 -4.30
N HIS A 271 -8.27 -13.77 -4.75
CA HIS A 271 -8.43 -12.35 -4.37
C HIS A 271 -9.83 -11.80 -4.61
N TYR A 272 -10.52 -12.26 -5.64
CA TYR A 272 -11.89 -11.86 -5.97
C TYR A 272 -12.98 -12.58 -5.14
N ASP A 273 -12.63 -13.61 -4.38
CA ASP A 273 -13.52 -14.34 -3.46
C ASP A 273 -13.29 -13.93 -2.00
N ASN A 274 -12.22 -13.17 -1.73
CA ASN A 274 -11.92 -12.68 -0.38
C ASN A 274 -12.62 -11.34 -0.12
N GLU A 275 -13.40 -11.24 0.94
CA GLU A 275 -14.22 -10.05 1.24
C GLU A 275 -13.35 -8.82 1.50
N TYR A 276 -12.23 -8.97 2.23
CA TYR A 276 -11.31 -7.86 2.45
C TYR A 276 -10.73 -7.36 1.13
N MET A 277 -10.24 -8.25 0.28
CA MET A 277 -9.71 -7.87 -1.03
C MET A 277 -10.80 -7.23 -1.91
N ASN A 278 -12.02 -7.76 -1.88
CA ASN A 278 -13.15 -7.18 -2.59
C ASN A 278 -13.48 -5.76 -2.14
N GLY A 279 -13.49 -5.51 -0.84
CA GLY A 279 -13.72 -4.18 -0.30
C GLY A 279 -12.62 -3.18 -0.71
N PHE A 280 -11.35 -3.63 -0.71
CA PHE A 280 -10.21 -2.85 -1.17
C PHE A 280 -10.30 -2.52 -2.67
N LEU A 281 -10.46 -3.54 -3.52
CA LEU A 281 -10.49 -3.39 -4.98
C LEU A 281 -11.71 -2.63 -5.50
N ASN A 282 -12.76 -2.51 -4.68
CA ASN A 282 -13.93 -1.70 -4.97
C ASN A 282 -13.95 -0.35 -4.21
N ASP A 283 -12.82 0.08 -3.65
CA ASP A 283 -12.62 1.42 -3.10
C ASP A 283 -13.53 1.78 -1.92
N ILE A 284 -13.96 0.76 -1.13
CA ILE A 284 -14.95 0.97 -0.06
C ILE A 284 -14.34 1.69 1.14
N TYR A 285 -13.11 1.33 1.53
CA TYR A 285 -12.48 1.81 2.77
C TYR A 285 -11.04 2.30 2.57
N LEU A 286 -10.76 2.94 1.44
CA LEU A 286 -9.51 3.65 1.26
C LEU A 286 -9.48 4.94 2.08
N ARG A 287 -8.26 5.41 2.37
CA ARG A 287 -8.05 6.68 3.05
C ARG A 287 -8.68 7.83 2.25
N PRO A 288 -9.37 8.79 2.89
CA PRO A 288 -9.99 9.91 2.18
C PRO A 288 -9.07 10.65 1.21
N SER A 289 -7.80 10.85 1.59
CA SER A 289 -6.81 11.50 0.73
C SER A 289 -6.44 10.72 -0.54
N CYS A 290 -6.71 9.41 -0.60
CA CYS A 290 -6.47 8.60 -1.80
C CYS A 290 -7.44 8.97 -2.94
N TYR A 291 -8.64 9.42 -2.60
CA TYR A 291 -9.64 9.90 -3.56
C TYR A 291 -9.35 11.31 -4.09
N HIS A 292 -8.34 11.99 -3.55
CA HIS A 292 -7.86 13.31 -3.96
C HIS A 292 -6.33 13.32 -4.06
N CYS A 293 -5.76 12.19 -4.50
CA CYS A 293 -4.30 12.02 -4.54
C CYS A 293 -3.67 12.83 -5.67
N THR A 294 -2.70 13.67 -5.32
CA THR A 294 -1.93 14.51 -6.25
C THR A 294 -0.47 14.08 -6.35
N LEU A 295 -0.08 12.98 -5.66
CA LEU A 295 1.31 12.59 -5.43
C LEU A 295 1.77 11.39 -6.30
N LYS A 296 1.01 11.05 -7.33
CA LYS A 296 1.31 9.96 -8.29
C LYS A 296 2.06 10.49 -9.52
N ASN A 297 2.55 9.58 -10.36
CA ASN A 297 3.13 9.89 -11.65
C ASN A 297 4.24 10.96 -11.57
N GLY A 298 5.33 10.63 -10.88
CA GLY A 298 6.48 11.52 -10.71
C GLY A 298 6.31 12.67 -9.72
N ALA A 299 5.10 12.91 -9.17
CA ALA A 299 4.87 13.96 -8.19
C ALA A 299 5.39 13.62 -6.78
N SER A 300 5.72 12.36 -6.50
CA SER A 300 6.40 11.91 -5.28
C SER A 300 7.86 12.35 -5.22
N HIS A 301 8.46 12.68 -6.37
CA HIS A 301 9.90 12.87 -6.56
C HIS A 301 10.73 11.62 -6.23
N SER A 302 10.20 10.41 -6.51
CA SER A 302 10.96 9.18 -6.52
C SER A 302 11.95 9.13 -7.69
N ASP A 303 13.00 8.32 -7.56
CA ASP A 303 13.92 8.04 -8.66
C ASP A 303 13.28 7.08 -9.69
N MET A 304 12.40 6.18 -9.23
CA MET A 304 11.63 5.26 -10.05
C MET A 304 10.33 4.84 -9.37
N THR A 305 9.35 4.46 -10.19
CA THR A 305 8.13 3.76 -9.76
C THR A 305 8.19 2.30 -10.23
N ILE A 306 7.87 1.35 -9.34
CA ILE A 306 7.72 -0.06 -9.67
C ILE A 306 6.22 -0.43 -9.65
N ALA A 307 5.80 -1.29 -10.57
CA ALA A 307 4.39 -1.68 -10.71
C ALA A 307 4.23 -3.08 -11.30
N ASP A 308 2.98 -3.53 -11.43
CA ASP A 308 2.61 -4.66 -12.27
C ASP A 308 2.46 -4.20 -13.73
N TYR A 309 2.92 -5.01 -14.69
CA TYR A 309 2.69 -4.75 -16.12
C TYR A 309 1.47 -5.53 -16.63
N TRP A 310 0.27 -5.10 -16.25
CA TRP A 310 -1.00 -5.76 -16.61
C TRP A 310 -1.33 -5.74 -18.10
N ALA A 311 -0.76 -4.81 -18.86
CA ALA A 311 -0.97 -4.70 -20.30
C ALA A 311 -0.41 -5.90 -21.08
N ALA A 312 0.60 -6.60 -20.55
CA ALA A 312 1.27 -7.72 -21.20
C ALA A 312 0.31 -8.78 -21.73
N LYS A 313 -0.76 -9.07 -20.98
CA LYS A 313 -1.82 -10.02 -21.38
C LYS A 313 -2.45 -9.72 -22.75
N VAL A 314 -2.28 -8.50 -23.27
CA VAL A 314 -2.87 -8.05 -24.55
C VAL A 314 -1.78 -7.67 -25.55
N VAL A 315 -0.79 -6.86 -25.12
CA VAL A 315 0.19 -6.24 -26.04
C VAL A 315 1.53 -6.96 -26.09
N ASP A 316 1.90 -7.72 -25.04
CA ASP A 316 3.19 -8.42 -24.90
C ASP A 316 3.00 -9.87 -24.44
N LYS A 317 2.10 -10.60 -25.08
CA LYS A 317 1.70 -11.98 -24.70
C LYS A 317 2.88 -12.96 -24.66
N ASP A 318 3.84 -12.82 -25.55
CA ASP A 318 5.07 -13.60 -25.62
C ASP A 318 6.02 -13.35 -24.45
N PHE A 319 5.91 -12.18 -23.83
CA PHE A 319 6.68 -11.79 -22.65
C PHE A 319 6.00 -12.19 -21.34
N ASP A 320 4.72 -12.53 -21.35
CA ASP A 320 3.91 -12.88 -20.18
C ASP A 320 3.85 -14.40 -19.96
N ASP A 321 4.59 -14.88 -18.96
CA ASP A 321 4.62 -16.29 -18.55
C ASP A 321 3.81 -16.60 -17.28
N ASP A 322 2.99 -15.66 -16.83
CA ASP A 322 2.13 -15.72 -15.63
C ASP A 322 2.87 -15.96 -14.29
N LYS A 323 4.18 -15.75 -14.24
CA LYS A 323 5.00 -15.87 -13.01
C LYS A 323 5.24 -14.54 -12.30
N GLY A 324 4.79 -13.43 -12.91
CA GLY A 324 4.95 -12.06 -12.43
C GLY A 324 5.77 -11.21 -13.38
N LEU A 325 5.19 -10.12 -13.83
CA LEU A 325 5.79 -9.19 -14.75
C LEU A 325 5.69 -7.76 -14.18
N GLY A 326 6.85 -7.13 -14.01
CA GLY A 326 6.96 -5.78 -13.46
C GLY A 326 6.93 -4.72 -14.54
N LEU A 327 6.51 -3.52 -14.15
CA LEU A 327 6.73 -2.27 -14.87
C LEU A 327 7.66 -1.40 -14.04
N VAL A 328 8.70 -0.86 -14.66
CA VAL A 328 9.58 0.16 -14.07
C VAL A 328 9.42 1.44 -14.86
N ILE A 329 9.21 2.55 -14.16
CA ILE A 329 9.14 3.89 -14.72
C ILE A 329 10.26 4.70 -14.10
N LEU A 330 11.13 5.27 -14.92
CA LEU A 330 12.31 6.01 -14.47
C LEU A 330 12.06 7.51 -14.49
N TYR A 331 12.53 8.22 -13.45
CA TYR A 331 12.40 9.68 -13.34
C TYR A 331 13.76 10.38 -13.13
N SER A 332 14.84 9.67 -12.78
CA SER A 332 16.15 10.27 -12.58
C SER A 332 17.27 9.48 -13.26
N GLU A 333 18.36 10.16 -13.61
CA GLU A 333 19.55 9.50 -14.16
C GLU A 333 20.21 8.56 -13.13
N LYS A 334 20.10 8.90 -11.84
CA LYS A 334 20.54 8.02 -10.75
C LYS A 334 19.73 6.70 -10.77
N GLY A 335 18.40 6.79 -10.86
CA GLY A 335 17.52 5.64 -11.00
C GLY A 335 17.83 4.82 -12.24
N ARG A 336 18.06 5.47 -13.40
CA ARG A 336 18.45 4.81 -14.66
C ARG A 336 19.75 4.03 -14.51
N LYS A 337 20.77 4.63 -13.89
CA LYS A 337 22.08 3.99 -13.67
C LYS A 337 21.96 2.74 -12.80
N VAL A 338 21.21 2.81 -11.70
CA VAL A 338 20.98 1.65 -10.83
C VAL A 338 20.18 0.58 -11.57
N PHE A 339 19.10 0.95 -12.26
CA PHE A 339 18.27 0.03 -13.03
C PHE A 339 19.04 -0.76 -14.08
N ALA A 340 19.95 -0.09 -14.81
CA ALA A 340 20.77 -0.71 -15.86
C ALA A 340 21.73 -1.79 -15.33
N GLY A 341 22.07 -1.78 -14.03
CA GLY A 341 22.94 -2.78 -13.38
C GLY A 341 22.19 -3.99 -12.80
N LEU A 342 20.85 -4.01 -12.86
CA LEU A 342 20.07 -5.10 -12.28
C LEU A 342 20.01 -6.31 -13.20
N ASP A 343 20.04 -7.52 -12.63
CA ASP A 343 19.89 -8.80 -13.36
C ASP A 343 18.41 -9.04 -13.75
N LEU A 344 17.98 -8.34 -14.80
CA LEU A 344 16.63 -8.34 -15.33
C LEU A 344 16.60 -8.71 -16.81
N THR A 345 15.59 -9.45 -17.23
CA THR A 345 15.15 -9.43 -18.63
C THR A 345 14.25 -8.21 -18.82
N VAL A 346 14.62 -7.32 -19.74
CA VAL A 346 14.00 -6.00 -19.91
C VAL A 346 13.42 -5.86 -21.32
N ARG A 347 12.26 -5.23 -21.43
CA ARG A 347 11.66 -4.77 -22.68
C ARG A 347 11.19 -3.34 -22.50
N GLU A 348 11.65 -2.42 -23.33
CA GLU A 348 11.10 -1.06 -23.36
C GLU A 348 9.65 -1.10 -23.88
N VAL A 349 8.79 -0.28 -23.27
CA VAL A 349 7.36 -0.25 -23.60
C VAL A 349 6.91 1.18 -23.86
N LEU A 350 5.90 1.34 -24.72
CA LEU A 350 5.29 2.63 -24.97
C LEU A 350 4.51 3.13 -23.76
N SER A 351 4.49 4.44 -23.55
CA SER A 351 3.76 5.10 -22.47
C SER A 351 2.29 4.64 -22.39
N GLU A 352 1.60 4.58 -23.51
CA GLU A 352 0.22 4.13 -23.61
C GLU A 352 0.02 2.69 -23.12
N ASN A 353 0.97 1.79 -23.42
CA ASN A 353 0.94 0.42 -22.96
C ASN A 353 1.25 0.32 -21.46
N ALA A 354 2.16 1.15 -20.93
CA ALA A 354 2.47 1.20 -19.51
C ALA A 354 1.24 1.60 -18.67
N HIS A 355 0.38 2.47 -19.21
CA HIS A 355 -0.83 2.94 -18.54
C HIS A 355 -2.03 2.01 -18.71
N LEU A 356 -2.04 1.15 -19.73
CA LEU A 356 -3.14 0.24 -20.01
C LEU A 356 -3.35 -0.74 -18.85
N TYR A 357 -4.56 -0.79 -18.31
CA TYR A 357 -4.95 -1.55 -17.10
C TYR A 357 -4.28 -1.12 -15.78
N ASN A 358 -3.56 0.00 -15.78
CA ASN A 358 -2.96 0.63 -14.62
C ASN A 358 -3.67 1.95 -14.29
N GLY A 359 -5.00 1.92 -14.11
CA GLY A 359 -5.85 3.12 -13.94
C GLY A 359 -5.47 4.03 -12.77
N GLY A 360 -4.70 3.53 -11.78
CA GLY A 360 -4.18 4.34 -10.68
C GLY A 360 -2.93 5.18 -11.00
N PHE A 361 -2.45 5.18 -12.25
CA PHE A 361 -1.22 5.89 -12.63
C PHE A 361 -1.42 7.42 -12.72
N ASN A 362 -2.33 7.85 -13.57
CA ASN A 362 -2.57 9.29 -13.82
C ASN A 362 -3.61 9.89 -12.90
N GLU A 363 -4.59 9.11 -12.49
CA GLU A 363 -5.77 9.59 -11.78
C GLU A 363 -5.88 8.97 -10.39
N HIS A 364 -6.53 9.69 -9.52
CA HIS A 364 -6.93 9.17 -8.23
C HIS A 364 -8.17 8.27 -8.37
N THR A 365 -8.28 7.33 -7.46
CA THR A 365 -9.45 6.46 -7.34
C THR A 365 -10.67 7.26 -6.86
N LEU A 366 -11.87 6.93 -7.34
CA LEU A 366 -13.10 7.53 -6.85
C LEU A 366 -13.67 6.74 -5.66
N PRO A 367 -14.27 7.41 -4.66
CA PRO A 367 -14.86 6.72 -3.53
C PRO A 367 -16.05 5.87 -3.97
N HIS A 368 -16.16 4.66 -3.44
CA HIS A 368 -17.32 3.82 -3.68
C HIS A 368 -18.61 4.51 -3.18
N PRO A 369 -19.72 4.55 -3.95
CA PRO A 369 -20.95 5.25 -3.56
C PRO A 369 -21.53 4.83 -2.21
N LYS A 370 -21.22 3.62 -1.76
CA LYS A 370 -21.68 3.09 -0.46
C LYS A 370 -20.64 3.15 0.65
N ARG A 371 -19.54 3.92 0.46
CA ARG A 371 -18.49 4.08 1.49
C ARG A 371 -19.06 4.53 2.83
N ALA A 372 -19.87 5.57 2.84
CA ALA A 372 -20.51 6.07 4.07
C ALA A 372 -21.46 5.03 4.72
N LYS A 373 -22.16 4.23 3.90
CA LYS A 373 -22.99 3.12 4.40
C LYS A 373 -22.11 2.06 5.06
N PHE A 374 -20.97 1.71 4.46
CA PHE A 374 -20.03 0.73 5.00
C PHE A 374 -19.57 1.12 6.41
N PHE A 375 -19.03 2.32 6.58
CA PHE A 375 -18.53 2.77 7.90
C PHE A 375 -19.65 2.90 8.94
N ARG A 376 -20.87 3.26 8.54
CA ARG A 376 -22.04 3.21 9.44
C ARG A 376 -22.37 1.78 9.87
N MET A 377 -22.29 0.79 8.98
CA MET A 377 -22.49 -0.61 9.37
C MET A 377 -21.42 -1.07 10.37
N ILE A 378 -20.15 -0.74 10.12
CA ILE A 378 -19.05 -1.01 11.06
C ILE A 378 -19.32 -0.37 12.42
N SER A 379 -19.74 0.90 12.48
CA SER A 379 -20.07 1.59 13.74
C SER A 379 -21.28 0.99 14.48
N CYS A 380 -22.16 0.31 13.74
CA CYS A 380 -23.29 -0.45 14.32
C CYS A 380 -22.91 -1.90 14.71
N GLY A 381 -21.61 -2.29 14.63
CA GLY A 381 -21.13 -3.61 15.05
C GLY A 381 -21.31 -4.72 14.01
N TYR A 382 -21.57 -4.39 12.75
CA TYR A 382 -21.58 -5.40 11.68
C TYR A 382 -20.13 -5.82 11.37
N SER A 383 -19.96 -7.10 11.00
CA SER A 383 -18.65 -7.60 10.57
C SER A 383 -18.17 -6.90 9.30
N VAL A 384 -16.84 -6.90 9.07
CA VAL A 384 -16.24 -6.40 7.84
C VAL A 384 -16.77 -7.16 6.63
N SER A 385 -16.80 -8.49 6.70
CA SER A 385 -17.30 -9.36 5.62
C SER A 385 -18.76 -9.11 5.26
N ASP A 386 -19.66 -9.02 6.26
CA ASP A 386 -21.07 -8.73 6.02
C ASP A 386 -21.29 -7.33 5.45
N SER A 387 -20.51 -6.35 5.95
CA SER A 387 -20.59 -4.96 5.50
C SER A 387 -20.14 -4.82 4.05
N VAL A 388 -19.03 -5.45 3.66
CA VAL A 388 -18.54 -5.47 2.27
C VAL A 388 -19.55 -6.16 1.37
N THR A 389 -19.98 -7.38 1.72
CA THR A 389 -20.96 -8.15 0.93
C THR A 389 -22.24 -7.35 0.72
N THR A 390 -22.78 -6.71 1.77
CA THR A 390 -23.98 -5.87 1.68
C THR A 390 -23.77 -4.65 0.78
N CYS A 391 -22.60 -4.03 0.84
CA CYS A 391 -22.28 -2.87 0.01
C CYS A 391 -22.09 -3.26 -1.46
N LEU A 392 -21.49 -4.42 -1.75
CA LEU A 392 -21.19 -4.87 -3.12
C LEU A 392 -22.35 -5.61 -3.79
N LYS A 393 -23.38 -6.09 -3.02
CA LYS A 393 -24.55 -6.71 -3.62
C LYS A 393 -25.18 -5.77 -4.66
N VAL A 394 -25.19 -6.24 -5.91
CA VAL A 394 -25.89 -5.59 -7.01
C VAL A 394 -27.36 -5.98 -6.89
N SER A 395 -28.28 -5.00 -6.84
CA SER A 395 -29.71 -5.33 -6.84
C SER A 395 -30.05 -6.14 -8.10
N VAL A 396 -30.98 -7.10 -7.97
CA VAL A 396 -31.44 -7.95 -9.09
C VAL A 396 -31.86 -7.09 -10.30
N ILE A 397 -32.50 -5.95 -10.05
CA ILE A 397 -32.91 -4.99 -11.07
C ILE A 397 -31.70 -4.44 -11.85
N ARG A 398 -30.64 -3.97 -11.15
CA ARG A 398 -29.41 -3.46 -11.81
C ARG A 398 -28.67 -4.55 -12.57
N ARG A 399 -28.66 -5.78 -12.05
CA ARG A 399 -28.07 -6.94 -12.72
C ARG A 399 -28.78 -7.26 -14.02
N ASN A 400 -30.12 -7.23 -14.03
CA ASN A 400 -30.91 -7.46 -15.23
C ASN A 400 -30.76 -6.33 -16.24
N LEU A 401 -30.73 -5.06 -15.81
CA LEU A 401 -30.46 -3.92 -16.68
C LEU A 401 -29.08 -3.96 -17.33
N ARG A 402 -28.04 -4.41 -16.60
CA ARG A 402 -26.70 -4.61 -17.19
C ARG A 402 -26.70 -5.73 -18.23
N ARG A 403 -27.40 -6.84 -17.99
CA ARG A 403 -27.58 -7.92 -18.97
C ARG A 403 -28.26 -7.43 -20.23
N ILE A 404 -29.35 -6.67 -20.10
CA ILE A 404 -30.07 -6.08 -21.23
C ILE A 404 -29.16 -5.14 -22.03
N LYS A 405 -28.45 -4.23 -21.37
CA LYS A 405 -27.49 -3.33 -22.04
C LYS A 405 -26.38 -4.09 -22.77
N THR A 406 -25.87 -5.19 -22.20
CA THR A 406 -24.83 -6.01 -22.85
C THR A 406 -25.38 -6.71 -24.09
N VAL A 407 -26.60 -7.22 -24.04
CA VAL A 407 -27.27 -7.85 -25.19
C VAL A 407 -27.54 -6.81 -26.28
N MET A 408 -28.08 -5.65 -25.94
CA MET A 408 -28.31 -4.57 -26.88
C MET A 408 -27.03 -4.09 -27.59
N LYS A 409 -25.93 -3.95 -26.80
CA LYS A 409 -24.61 -3.58 -27.36
C LYS A 409 -24.08 -4.64 -28.32
N LYS A 410 -24.32 -5.94 -28.07
CA LYS A 410 -23.97 -7.03 -28.98
C LYS A 410 -24.79 -7.05 -30.23
N ILE A 411 -26.07 -6.65 -30.17
CA ILE A 411 -26.94 -6.55 -31.31
C ILE A 411 -26.53 -5.35 -32.19
N LEU A 412 -26.33 -4.18 -31.59
CA LEU A 412 -25.89 -2.96 -32.27
C LEU A 412 -24.51 -3.04 -32.92
N ASN A 413 -23.60 -3.87 -32.39
CA ASN A 413 -22.28 -4.09 -32.97
C ASN A 413 -22.28 -5.22 -34.05
N ARG A 414 -23.43 -5.83 -34.36
CA ARG A 414 -23.59 -6.83 -35.40
C ARG A 414 -24.44 -6.34 -36.57
N ALA A 415 -25.03 -5.15 -36.45
CA ALA A 415 -25.66 -4.37 -37.51
C ALA A 415 -24.69 -3.31 -38.06
#